data_861104e915c384d4419dbb76765ef842
#
_entry.id   861104e915c384d4419dbb76765ef842
#
_cell.length_a   1.000
_cell.length_b   1.000
_cell.length_c   1.000
_cell.angle_alpha   90.00
_cell.angle_beta   90.00
_cell.angle_gamma   90.00
#
_symmetry.space_group_name_H-M   'P 1'
#
loop_
_entity.id
_entity.type
_entity.pdbx_description
1 polymer ?
#
loop_
_entity_poly.entity_id
_entity_poly.type
_entity_poly.pdbx_seq_one_letter_code
_entity_poly.pdbx_strand_id
1 'polypeptide(L)'
;MGLDGMAYYTILTPEGDDGWDARDGLDEGMCLRGVDKKPVPTKRLEAVREGLEDVAYMDLLEKIANGHHPTPRSDTASVVTAKKLLAEREAIIKARDQRKVDAWRLSSGRLIDKVAPRR
;
A
#
# COMPACT_ATOMS: atom_id res chain seq x y z
N MET A 1 -6.63 4.10 -15.51
CA MET A 1 -6.80 5.37 -14.81
C MET A 1 -6.08 5.26 -13.47
N GLY A 2 -4.93 5.89 -13.31
CA GLY A 2 -4.21 5.97 -12.03
C GLY A 2 -4.84 7.05 -11.16
N LEU A 3 -4.83 6.85 -9.85
CA LEU A 3 -5.16 7.92 -8.90
C LEU A 3 -3.91 8.79 -8.78
N ASP A 4 -4.03 10.06 -9.12
CA ASP A 4 -2.92 11.02 -9.03
C ASP A 4 -2.64 11.48 -7.59
N GLY A 5 -3.47 11.05 -6.64
CA GLY A 5 -3.32 11.37 -5.23
C GLY A 5 -4.49 10.87 -4.37
N MET A 6 -4.33 10.99 -3.08
CA MET A 6 -5.35 10.72 -2.08
C MET A 6 -5.44 11.90 -1.11
N ALA A 7 -6.65 12.40 -0.89
CA ALA A 7 -6.93 13.38 0.15
C ALA A 7 -7.70 12.71 1.30
N TYR A 8 -7.33 13.02 2.53
CA TYR A 8 -8.03 12.57 3.72
C TYR A 8 -8.56 13.78 4.51
N TYR A 9 -9.81 13.69 4.96
CA TYR A 9 -10.49 14.81 5.58
C TYR A 9 -9.87 15.19 6.94
N THR A 10 -9.54 14.20 7.75
CA THR A 10 -8.95 14.44 9.06
C THR A 10 -7.93 13.35 9.44
N ILE A 11 -6.86 13.77 10.09
CA ILE A 11 -5.83 12.87 10.62
C ILE A 11 -6.10 12.55 12.09
N LEU A 12 -6.63 13.53 12.85
CA LEU A 12 -6.99 13.40 14.25
C LEU A 12 -8.48 13.68 14.42
N THR A 13 -9.11 12.99 15.35
CA THR A 13 -10.46 13.32 15.80
C THR A 13 -10.48 14.73 16.41
N PRO A 14 -11.54 15.52 16.16
CA PRO A 14 -11.69 16.85 16.73
C PRO A 14 -11.60 16.88 18.26
N GLU A 15 -11.26 18.04 18.82
CA GLU A 15 -11.25 18.23 20.26
C GLU A 15 -12.70 18.17 20.80
N GLY A 16 -12.93 17.35 21.81
CA GLY A 16 -14.27 17.15 22.39
C GLY A 16 -15.01 15.93 21.83
N ASP A 17 -14.48 15.28 20.82
CA ASP A 17 -14.99 14.03 20.30
C ASP A 17 -14.35 12.85 21.05
N ASP A 18 -15.16 11.91 21.52
CA ASP A 18 -14.69 10.64 22.07
C ASP A 18 -14.46 9.65 20.93
N GLY A 19 -13.29 9.73 20.33
CA GLY A 19 -12.89 8.85 19.23
C GLY A 19 -12.90 7.35 19.55
N TRP A 20 -13.28 6.98 20.77
CA TRP A 20 -13.50 5.60 21.20
C TRP A 20 -14.98 5.19 21.19
N ASP A 21 -15.92 6.13 20.99
CA ASP A 21 -17.35 5.83 20.88
C ASP A 21 -17.78 5.70 19.42
N ALA A 22 -17.80 4.47 18.93
CA ALA A 22 -18.21 4.14 17.56
C ALA A 22 -19.69 4.48 17.24
N ARG A 23 -20.46 5.00 18.20
CA ARG A 23 -21.87 5.30 18.02
C ARG A 23 -22.15 6.73 17.56
N ASP A 24 -21.20 7.62 17.71
CA ASP A 24 -21.33 9.03 17.32
C ASP A 24 -21.11 9.29 15.83
N GLY A 25 -20.60 8.32 15.08
CA GLY A 25 -20.35 8.41 13.64
C GLY A 25 -19.14 9.28 13.25
N LEU A 26 -18.34 9.73 14.21
CA LEU A 26 -17.20 10.62 14.02
C LEU A 26 -15.84 9.90 13.97
N ASP A 27 -15.84 8.57 13.98
CA ASP A 27 -14.64 7.70 13.93
C ASP A 27 -13.88 7.74 12.59
N GLU A 28 -13.80 8.90 11.95
CA GLU A 28 -13.16 9.03 10.63
C GLU A 28 -11.66 9.30 10.72
N GLY A 29 -11.13 9.54 11.91
CA GLY A 29 -9.71 9.86 12.12
C GLY A 29 -8.78 8.71 11.80
N MET A 30 -7.62 9.04 11.22
CA MET A 30 -6.52 8.08 11.08
C MET A 30 -5.80 7.82 12.39
N CYS A 31 -5.87 8.77 13.33
CA CYS A 31 -5.29 8.67 14.65
C CYS A 31 -6.34 9.08 15.69
N LEU A 32 -6.26 8.45 16.85
CA LEU A 32 -7.01 8.84 18.04
C LEU A 32 -6.12 9.68 18.96
N ARG A 33 -6.75 10.48 19.82
CA ARG A 33 -6.01 11.21 20.86
C ARG A 33 -5.75 10.27 22.04
N GLY A 34 -4.49 10.00 22.32
CA GLY A 34 -4.08 9.23 23.50
C GLY A 34 -4.21 10.04 24.80
N VAL A 35 -4.13 9.34 25.93
CA VAL A 35 -4.24 9.93 27.29
C VAL A 35 -3.17 11.01 27.54
N ASP A 36 -2.00 10.86 26.95
CA ASP A 36 -0.89 11.82 27.01
C ASP A 36 -0.93 12.89 25.90
N LYS A 37 -2.07 13.04 25.23
CA LYS A 37 -2.30 13.92 24.06
C LYS A 37 -1.45 13.58 22.84
N LYS A 38 -0.76 12.45 22.81
CA LYS A 38 -0.05 11.97 21.64
C LYS A 38 -0.99 11.23 20.68
N PRO A 39 -0.75 11.31 19.37
CA PRO A 39 -1.56 10.57 18.41
C PRO A 39 -1.35 9.06 18.57
N VAL A 40 -2.45 8.31 18.61
CA VAL A 40 -2.46 6.84 18.59
C VAL A 40 -2.94 6.40 17.21
N PRO A 41 -2.14 5.67 16.43
CA PRO A 41 -2.53 5.22 15.10
C PRO A 41 -3.70 4.25 15.17
N THR A 42 -4.63 4.39 14.23
CA THR A 42 -5.76 3.47 14.07
C THR A 42 -5.46 2.43 13.00
N LYS A 43 -6.29 1.38 12.93
CA LYS A 43 -6.26 0.42 11.82
C LYS A 43 -6.46 1.08 10.45
N ARG A 44 -7.16 2.22 10.39
CA ARG A 44 -7.33 3.00 9.16
C ARG A 44 -5.99 3.59 8.68
N LEU A 45 -5.19 4.16 9.58
CA LEU A 45 -3.87 4.66 9.24
C LEU A 45 -2.97 3.54 8.71
N GLU A 46 -3.00 2.37 9.35
CA GLU A 46 -2.24 1.22 8.88
C GLU A 46 -2.71 0.75 7.50
N ALA A 47 -4.02 0.69 7.26
CA ALA A 47 -4.57 0.33 5.96
C ALA A 47 -4.17 1.32 4.85
N VAL A 48 -4.15 2.63 5.17
CA VAL A 48 -3.68 3.66 4.23
C VAL A 48 -2.18 3.48 3.95
N ARG A 49 -1.37 3.26 4.98
CA ARG A 49 0.07 3.01 4.84
C ARG A 49 0.34 1.80 3.95
N GLU A 50 -0.34 0.68 4.20
CA GLU A 50 -0.23 -0.52 3.38
C GLU A 50 -0.67 -0.28 1.93
N GLY A 51 -1.75 0.49 1.72
CA GLY A 51 -2.19 0.86 0.38
C GLY A 51 -1.17 1.71 -0.38
N LEU A 52 -0.49 2.64 0.29
CA LEU A 52 0.59 3.43 -0.32
C LEU A 52 1.82 2.56 -0.66
N GLU A 53 2.15 1.58 0.18
CA GLU A 53 3.19 0.60 -0.12
C GLU A 53 2.83 -0.25 -1.34
N ASP A 54 1.56 -0.66 -1.49
CA ASP A 54 1.08 -1.39 -2.66
C ASP A 54 1.22 -0.58 -3.96
N VAL A 55 0.91 0.73 -3.91
CA VAL A 55 1.11 1.64 -5.05
C VAL A 55 2.60 1.74 -5.41
N ALA A 56 3.49 1.83 -4.42
CA ALA A 56 4.93 1.85 -4.65
C ALA A 56 5.43 0.54 -5.28
N TYR A 57 4.92 -0.61 -4.85
CA TYR A 57 5.21 -1.89 -5.50
C TYR A 57 4.75 -1.91 -6.96
N MET A 58 3.55 -1.42 -7.25
CA MET A 58 3.03 -1.35 -8.63
C MET A 58 3.92 -0.47 -9.52
N ASP A 59 4.32 0.71 -9.06
CA ASP A 59 5.23 1.61 -9.80
C ASP A 59 6.58 0.93 -10.11
N LEU A 60 7.16 0.24 -9.13
CA LEU A 60 8.40 -0.51 -9.32
C LEU A 60 8.24 -1.67 -10.31
N LEU A 61 7.13 -2.42 -10.22
CA LEU A 61 6.83 -3.50 -11.17
C LEU A 61 6.64 -2.97 -12.59
N GLU A 62 5.98 -1.82 -12.77
CA GLU A 62 5.83 -1.17 -14.07
C GLU A 62 7.18 -0.74 -14.66
N LYS A 63 8.08 -0.19 -13.84
CA LYS A 63 9.44 0.13 -14.26
C LYS A 63 10.22 -1.10 -14.71
N ILE A 64 10.11 -2.22 -13.97
CA ILE A 64 10.74 -3.49 -14.36
C ILE A 64 10.13 -4.01 -15.65
N ALA A 65 8.79 -4.03 -15.77
CA ALA A 65 8.06 -4.53 -16.93
C ALA A 65 8.39 -3.77 -18.23
N ASN A 66 8.65 -2.47 -18.11
CA ASN A 66 8.97 -1.57 -19.22
C ASN A 66 10.48 -1.44 -19.51
N GLY A 67 11.34 -2.15 -18.78
CA GLY A 67 12.78 -2.06 -18.93
C GLY A 67 13.40 -0.76 -18.44
N HIS A 68 12.66 0.07 -17.72
CA HIS A 68 13.13 1.36 -17.21
C HIS A 68 13.77 1.25 -15.80
N HIS A 69 13.96 0.04 -15.30
CA HIS A 69 14.62 -0.14 -14.01
C HIS A 69 16.13 0.15 -14.15
N PRO A 70 16.73 0.99 -13.28
CA PRO A 70 18.11 1.47 -13.43
C PRO A 70 19.18 0.42 -13.18
N THR A 71 18.81 -0.86 -12.99
CA THR A 71 19.79 -1.91 -12.73
C THR A 71 19.94 -2.86 -13.91
N PRO A 72 21.20 -3.26 -14.25
CA PRO A 72 21.50 -4.23 -15.30
C PRO A 72 21.03 -5.67 -14.99
N ARG A 73 20.27 -5.87 -13.92
CA ARG A 73 19.80 -7.19 -13.43
C ARG A 73 18.40 -7.57 -13.85
N SER A 74 17.66 -6.72 -14.57
CA SER A 74 16.37 -7.11 -15.14
C SER A 74 16.59 -8.04 -16.32
N ASP A 75 16.69 -9.33 -16.02
CA ASP A 75 16.65 -10.38 -17.02
C ASP A 75 15.24 -10.50 -17.62
N THR A 76 15.13 -11.13 -18.77
CA THR A 76 13.85 -11.37 -19.46
C THR A 76 12.84 -12.06 -18.55
N ALA A 77 13.28 -12.95 -17.66
CA ALA A 77 12.42 -13.66 -16.72
C ALA A 77 11.80 -12.71 -15.68
N SER A 78 12.56 -11.72 -15.20
CA SER A 78 12.06 -10.70 -14.27
C SER A 78 11.02 -9.80 -14.94
N VAL A 79 11.23 -9.41 -16.19
CA VAL A 79 10.24 -8.64 -16.99
C VAL A 79 8.94 -9.41 -17.16
N VAL A 80 9.02 -10.69 -17.53
CA VAL A 80 7.83 -11.55 -17.68
C VAL A 80 7.08 -11.70 -16.35
N THR A 81 7.82 -11.90 -15.25
CA THR A 81 7.22 -12.03 -13.91
C THR A 81 6.54 -10.72 -13.47
N ALA A 82 7.16 -9.56 -13.72
CA ALA A 82 6.55 -8.26 -13.40
C ALA A 82 5.25 -8.04 -14.17
N LYS A 83 5.22 -8.33 -15.48
CA LYS A 83 4.00 -8.25 -16.30
C LYS A 83 2.89 -9.16 -15.79
N LYS A 84 3.22 -10.38 -15.36
CA LYS A 84 2.26 -11.31 -14.78
C LYS A 84 1.66 -10.75 -13.48
N LEU A 85 2.48 -10.29 -12.55
CA LEU A 85 2.03 -9.70 -11.28
C LEU A 85 1.13 -8.48 -11.49
N LEU A 86 1.47 -7.63 -12.47
CA LEU A 86 0.64 -6.48 -12.83
C LEU A 86 -0.71 -6.90 -13.43
N ALA A 87 -0.74 -7.94 -14.26
CA ALA A 87 -1.99 -8.46 -14.84
C ALA A 87 -2.93 -9.07 -13.80
N GLU A 88 -2.39 -9.68 -12.74
CA GLU A 88 -3.16 -10.30 -11.66
C GLU A 88 -3.78 -9.29 -10.69
N ARG A 89 -3.29 -8.04 -10.65
CA ARG A 89 -3.66 -7.03 -9.64
C ARG A 89 -5.17 -6.78 -9.52
N GLU A 90 -5.86 -6.64 -10.65
CA GLU A 90 -7.30 -6.35 -10.63
C GLU A 90 -8.14 -7.50 -10.06
N ALA A 91 -7.79 -8.73 -10.41
CA ALA A 91 -8.47 -9.91 -9.91
C ALA A 91 -8.26 -10.07 -8.40
N ILE A 92 -7.06 -9.76 -7.91
CA ILE A 92 -6.71 -9.83 -6.48
C ILE A 92 -7.49 -8.77 -5.69
N ILE A 93 -7.55 -7.53 -6.19
CA ILE A 93 -8.30 -6.45 -5.55
C ILE A 93 -9.80 -6.76 -5.52
N LYS A 94 -10.36 -7.24 -6.64
CA LYS A 94 -11.79 -7.61 -6.74
C LYS A 94 -12.16 -8.80 -5.84
N ALA A 95 -11.23 -9.71 -5.59
CA ALA A 95 -11.48 -10.87 -4.74
C ALA A 95 -11.68 -10.51 -3.26
N ARG A 96 -11.23 -9.34 -2.80
CA ARG A 96 -11.28 -8.89 -1.39
C ARG A 96 -10.75 -9.94 -0.40
N ASP A 97 -9.75 -10.71 -0.83
CA ASP A 97 -9.13 -11.79 -0.05
C ASP A 97 -7.74 -11.33 0.40
N GLN A 98 -7.61 -11.05 1.69
CA GLN A 98 -6.37 -10.56 2.28
C GLN A 98 -5.19 -11.52 2.03
N ARG A 99 -5.42 -12.84 2.07
CA ARG A 99 -4.36 -13.84 1.82
C ARG A 99 -3.79 -13.73 0.42
N LYS A 100 -4.63 -13.41 -0.58
CA LYS A 100 -4.19 -13.20 -1.97
C LYS A 100 -3.40 -11.93 -2.11
N VAL A 101 -3.81 -10.85 -1.41
CA VAL A 101 -3.07 -9.59 -1.37
C VAL A 101 -1.69 -9.80 -0.76
N ASP A 102 -1.60 -10.49 0.38
CA ASP A 102 -0.33 -10.76 1.06
C ASP A 102 0.60 -11.63 0.21
N ALA A 103 0.07 -12.64 -0.47
CA ALA A 103 0.83 -13.48 -1.38
C ALA A 103 1.38 -12.68 -2.58
N TRP A 104 0.57 -11.77 -3.12
CA TRP A 104 0.98 -10.86 -4.20
C TRP A 104 2.08 -9.88 -3.73
N ARG A 105 1.92 -9.26 -2.55
CA ARG A 105 2.93 -8.39 -1.93
C ARG A 105 4.26 -9.10 -1.76
N LEU A 106 4.22 -10.32 -1.22
CA LEU A 106 5.42 -11.13 -1.01
C LEU A 106 6.12 -11.45 -2.33
N SER A 107 5.37 -11.81 -3.37
CA SER A 107 5.90 -12.12 -4.69
C SER A 107 6.52 -10.89 -5.36
N SER A 108 5.85 -9.75 -5.24
CA SER A 108 6.31 -8.45 -5.74
C SER A 108 7.59 -8.01 -5.05
N GLY A 109 7.63 -8.07 -3.72
CA GLY A 109 8.83 -7.74 -2.93
C GLY A 109 10.03 -8.61 -3.29
N ARG A 110 9.85 -9.93 -3.43
CA ARG A 110 10.93 -10.86 -3.85
C ARG A 110 11.48 -10.53 -5.24
N LEU A 111 10.62 -10.16 -6.18
CA LEU A 111 11.06 -9.75 -7.51
C LEU A 111 11.85 -8.44 -7.45
N ILE A 112 11.35 -7.47 -6.72
CA ILE A 112 12.00 -6.16 -6.56
C ILE A 112 13.37 -6.34 -5.90
N ASP A 113 13.47 -7.12 -4.82
CA ASP A 113 14.75 -7.42 -4.15
C ASP A 113 15.76 -8.13 -5.07
N LYS A 114 15.29 -9.04 -5.92
CA LYS A 114 16.15 -9.72 -6.91
C LYS A 114 16.75 -8.74 -7.90
N VAL A 115 15.98 -7.73 -8.32
CA VAL A 115 16.37 -6.74 -9.34
C VAL A 115 17.09 -5.55 -8.72
N ALA A 116 16.88 -5.25 -7.43
CA ALA A 116 17.51 -4.14 -6.73
C ALA A 116 19.04 -4.24 -6.71
N PRO A 117 19.75 -3.10 -6.79
CA PRO A 117 21.21 -3.10 -6.63
C PRO A 117 21.55 -3.57 -5.22
N ARG A 118 22.46 -4.53 -5.10
CA ARG A 118 23.04 -4.87 -3.79
C ARG A 118 23.91 -3.69 -3.35
N ARG A 119 23.57 -3.13 -2.19
CA ARG A 119 24.41 -2.15 -1.52
C ARG A 119 25.68 -2.80 -1.00
#